data_5cdddcae9d561568dbc91b1f8207dfc8
#
_entry.id   5cdddcae9d561568dbc91b1f8207dfc8
#
_cell.length_a   1.000
_cell.length_b   1.000
_cell.length_c   1.000
_cell.angle_alpha   90.00
_cell.angle_beta   90.00
_cell.angle_gamma   90.00
#
_symmetry.space_group_name_H-M   'P 1'
#
loop_
_entity.id
_entity.type
_entity.pdbx_description
1 polymer ?
#
loop_
_entity_poly.entity_id
_entity_poly.type
_entity_poly.pdbx_seq_one_letter_code
_entity_poly.pdbx_strand_id
1 'polypeptide(L)'
;MRTIEQNIESLDAYITKMRGTYAKMIISVAKKVEGVGISMDPSKEAHPAVPFPATFTRIVNGKFGEGKDFKVDIISDDPINPKQTLQTAMDKEANKFLKQRKGKFFTKTSEEKGKLYITVYTPDNAVVPLCASCHQAMKGKPFKVGDMLGVRKFKLVFSDNITWAAASFRLP
;
A
#
# COMPACT_ATOMS: atom_id res chain seq x y z
N MET A 1 -12.03 18.36 -14.57
CA MET A 1 -10.67 17.85 -14.27
C MET A 1 -10.77 16.99 -13.01
N ARG A 2 -10.15 15.80 -12.96
CA ARG A 2 -10.15 14.97 -11.73
C ARG A 2 -9.18 15.53 -10.69
N THR A 3 -9.56 15.45 -9.41
CA THR A 3 -8.65 15.79 -8.30
C THR A 3 -7.54 14.73 -8.15
N ILE A 4 -6.50 15.05 -7.40
CA ILE A 4 -5.41 14.10 -7.11
C ILE A 4 -5.94 12.89 -6.35
N GLU A 5 -6.85 13.09 -5.39
CA GLU A 5 -7.50 12.02 -4.64
C GLU A 5 -8.31 11.09 -5.54
N GLN A 6 -9.06 11.61 -6.51
CA GLN A 6 -9.83 10.80 -7.47
C GLN A 6 -8.91 9.95 -8.37
N ASN A 7 -7.76 10.48 -8.75
CA ASN A 7 -6.77 9.72 -9.52
C ASN A 7 -6.13 8.64 -8.65
N ILE A 8 -5.78 8.96 -7.40
CA ILE A 8 -5.25 7.99 -6.43
C ILE A 8 -6.30 6.93 -6.10
N GLU A 9 -7.59 7.28 -5.95
CA GLU A 9 -8.67 6.30 -5.74
C GLU A 9 -8.73 5.27 -6.86
N SER A 10 -8.61 5.71 -8.12
CA SER A 10 -8.60 4.79 -9.27
C SER A 10 -7.39 3.86 -9.26
N LEU A 11 -6.20 4.40 -8.94
CA LEU A 11 -4.97 3.60 -8.83
C LEU A 11 -5.03 2.64 -7.65
N ASP A 12 -5.55 3.08 -6.52
CA ASP A 12 -5.75 2.27 -5.31
C ASP A 12 -6.71 1.11 -5.57
N ALA A 13 -7.81 1.37 -6.28
CA ALA A 13 -8.75 0.33 -6.72
C ALA A 13 -8.08 -0.69 -7.65
N TYR A 14 -7.24 -0.24 -8.59
CA TYR A 14 -6.46 -1.12 -9.46
C TYR A 14 -5.50 -2.01 -8.65
N ILE A 15 -4.72 -1.43 -7.74
CA ILE A 15 -3.79 -2.19 -6.87
C ILE A 15 -4.56 -3.21 -6.02
N THR A 16 -5.71 -2.82 -5.49
CA THR A 16 -6.59 -3.70 -4.70
C THR A 16 -7.06 -4.90 -5.52
N LYS A 17 -7.52 -4.65 -6.76
CA LYS A 17 -7.96 -5.70 -7.69
C LYS A 17 -6.81 -6.64 -8.07
N MET A 18 -5.66 -6.08 -8.41
CA MET A 18 -4.46 -6.84 -8.76
C MET A 18 -4.05 -7.78 -7.61
N ARG A 19 -3.99 -7.27 -6.38
CA ARG A 19 -3.66 -8.09 -5.18
C ARG A 19 -4.67 -9.19 -4.93
N GLY A 20 -5.96 -8.87 -5.03
CA GLY A 20 -7.03 -9.87 -4.87
C GLY A 20 -6.97 -10.96 -5.92
N THR A 21 -6.71 -10.61 -7.18
CA THR A 21 -6.53 -11.55 -8.28
C THR A 21 -5.30 -12.43 -8.07
N TYR A 22 -4.17 -11.83 -7.73
CA TYR A 22 -2.93 -12.55 -7.41
C TYR A 22 -3.17 -13.56 -6.26
N ALA A 23 -3.81 -13.13 -5.18
CA ALA A 23 -4.12 -14.00 -4.05
C ALA A 23 -4.99 -15.21 -4.47
N LYS A 24 -6.00 -14.97 -5.28
CA LYS A 24 -6.91 -16.02 -5.76
C LYS A 24 -6.25 -16.96 -6.77
N MET A 25 -5.50 -16.43 -7.73
CA MET A 25 -4.99 -17.21 -8.85
C MET A 25 -3.61 -17.83 -8.59
N ILE A 26 -2.75 -17.15 -7.85
CA ILE A 26 -1.38 -17.62 -7.64
C ILE A 26 -1.22 -18.26 -6.26
N ILE A 27 -1.57 -17.53 -5.18
CA ILE A 27 -1.36 -18.06 -3.83
C ILE A 27 -2.24 -19.29 -3.54
N SER A 28 -3.49 -19.27 -3.99
CA SER A 28 -4.38 -20.44 -3.80
C SER A 28 -3.93 -21.67 -4.57
N VAL A 29 -3.25 -21.48 -5.70
CA VAL A 29 -2.65 -22.59 -6.46
C VAL A 29 -1.36 -23.04 -5.79
N ALA A 30 -0.45 -22.12 -5.47
CA ALA A 30 0.82 -22.44 -4.81
C ALA A 30 0.62 -23.28 -3.54
N LYS A 31 -0.42 -22.99 -2.75
CA LYS A 31 -0.78 -23.77 -1.54
C LYS A 31 -1.15 -25.24 -1.83
N LYS A 32 -1.46 -25.58 -3.06
CA LYS A 32 -1.87 -26.95 -3.47
C LYS A 32 -0.75 -27.72 -4.18
N VAL A 33 0.35 -27.03 -4.51
CA VAL A 33 1.49 -27.64 -5.22
C VAL A 33 2.55 -28.01 -4.18
N GLU A 34 2.86 -29.30 -4.11
CA GLU A 34 3.91 -29.81 -3.24
C GLU A 34 5.28 -29.21 -3.64
N GLY A 35 6.09 -28.85 -2.65
CA GLY A 35 7.40 -28.25 -2.86
C GLY A 35 7.39 -26.77 -3.22
N VAL A 36 6.25 -26.11 -3.34
CA VAL A 36 6.16 -24.67 -3.60
C VAL A 36 5.83 -23.91 -2.32
N GLY A 37 6.74 -23.02 -1.90
CA GLY A 37 6.55 -22.16 -0.74
C GLY A 37 5.87 -20.82 -1.04
N ILE A 38 5.45 -20.13 0.01
CA ILE A 38 5.01 -18.73 -0.04
C ILE A 38 5.89 -17.94 0.90
N SER A 39 6.64 -16.96 0.39
CA SER A 39 7.70 -16.28 1.14
C SER A 39 7.63 -14.76 1.04
N MET A 40 8.24 -14.08 2.02
CA MET A 40 8.49 -12.64 1.97
C MET A 40 9.68 -12.29 1.07
N ASP A 41 10.57 -13.26 0.83
CA ASP A 41 11.76 -13.10 -0.03
C ASP A 41 12.00 -14.39 -0.82
N PRO A 42 11.20 -14.65 -1.88
CA PRO A 42 11.29 -15.89 -2.66
C PRO A 42 12.68 -16.14 -3.26
N SER A 43 13.45 -15.10 -3.50
CA SER A 43 14.79 -15.20 -4.08
C SER A 43 15.83 -15.82 -3.13
N LYS A 44 15.52 -15.90 -1.84
CA LYS A 44 16.38 -16.48 -0.80
C LYS A 44 15.97 -17.88 -0.35
N GLU A 45 14.86 -18.38 -0.89
CA GLU A 45 14.40 -19.71 -0.54
C GLU A 45 15.22 -20.79 -1.25
N ALA A 46 15.48 -21.88 -0.56
CA ALA A 46 16.18 -23.04 -1.11
C ALA A 46 15.31 -23.88 -2.07
N HIS A 47 13.99 -23.65 -2.10
CA HIS A 47 12.99 -24.32 -2.93
C HIS A 47 12.14 -23.29 -3.67
N PRO A 48 11.43 -23.67 -4.74
CA PRO A 48 10.54 -22.76 -5.46
C PRO A 48 9.53 -22.09 -4.52
N ALA A 49 9.44 -20.77 -4.60
CA ALA A 49 8.50 -20.02 -3.78
C ALA A 49 7.88 -18.85 -4.57
N VAL A 50 6.65 -18.48 -4.20
CA VAL A 50 5.98 -17.28 -4.71
C VAL A 50 5.90 -16.23 -3.61
N PRO A 51 5.96 -14.93 -3.94
CA PRO A 51 5.87 -13.87 -2.94
C PRO A 51 4.47 -13.79 -2.33
N PHE A 52 4.36 -13.40 -1.06
CA PHE A 52 3.08 -12.97 -0.49
C PHE A 52 2.47 -11.82 -1.31
N PRO A 53 1.12 -11.66 -1.34
CA PRO A 53 0.47 -10.62 -2.14
C PRO A 53 0.96 -9.20 -1.85
N ALA A 54 1.25 -8.86 -0.59
CA ALA A 54 1.82 -7.57 -0.22
C ALA A 54 3.27 -7.42 -0.71
N THR A 55 4.06 -8.50 -0.65
CA THR A 55 5.44 -8.54 -1.18
C THR A 55 5.45 -8.36 -2.68
N PHE A 56 4.59 -9.09 -3.41
CA PHE A 56 4.43 -8.94 -4.85
C PHE A 56 4.08 -7.49 -5.23
N THR A 57 3.07 -6.91 -4.58
CA THR A 57 2.66 -5.53 -4.82
C THR A 57 3.82 -4.55 -4.58
N ARG A 58 4.60 -4.75 -3.52
CA ARG A 58 5.75 -3.90 -3.21
C ARG A 58 6.86 -4.01 -4.25
N ILE A 59 7.13 -5.23 -4.76
CA ILE A 59 8.11 -5.43 -5.85
C ILE A 59 7.65 -4.67 -7.09
N VAL A 60 6.39 -4.81 -7.50
CA VAL A 60 5.81 -4.11 -8.66
C VAL A 60 5.88 -2.59 -8.46
N ASN A 61 5.45 -2.10 -7.30
CA ASN A 61 5.48 -0.68 -6.97
C ASN A 61 6.91 -0.11 -6.96
N GLY A 62 7.88 -0.88 -6.44
CA GLY A 62 9.29 -0.51 -6.47
C GLY A 62 9.81 -0.36 -7.90
N LYS A 63 9.56 -1.36 -8.73
CA LYS A 63 9.93 -1.32 -10.15
C LYS A 63 9.23 -0.20 -10.92
N PHE A 64 7.95 0.02 -10.67
CA PHE A 64 7.22 1.12 -11.27
C PHE A 64 7.76 2.50 -10.86
N GLY A 65 8.18 2.65 -9.60
CA GLY A 65 8.70 3.91 -9.05
C GLY A 65 10.17 4.21 -9.39
N GLU A 66 10.91 3.27 -10.00
CA GLU A 66 12.30 3.49 -10.40
C GLU A 66 12.40 4.65 -11.39
N GLY A 67 13.21 5.67 -11.05
CA GLY A 67 13.42 6.87 -11.88
C GLY A 67 12.21 7.79 -12.00
N LYS A 68 11.17 7.65 -11.17
CA LYS A 68 9.97 8.47 -11.19
C LYS A 68 9.78 9.25 -9.90
N ASP A 69 9.14 10.40 -10.03
CA ASP A 69 8.72 11.25 -8.91
C ASP A 69 7.41 10.76 -8.26
N PHE A 70 7.21 9.44 -8.24
CA PHE A 70 6.05 8.78 -7.69
C PHE A 70 6.44 7.50 -6.99
N LYS A 71 5.98 7.32 -5.74
CA LYS A 71 6.24 6.11 -4.95
C LYS A 71 4.96 5.61 -4.30
N VAL A 72 4.83 4.29 -4.22
CA VAL A 72 3.74 3.63 -3.50
C VAL A 72 4.33 2.63 -2.51
N ASP A 73 4.00 2.81 -1.23
CA ASP A 73 4.38 1.90 -0.15
C ASP A 73 3.15 1.31 0.54
N ILE A 74 3.35 0.16 1.19
CA ILE A 74 2.37 -0.45 2.09
C ILE A 74 3.03 -0.54 3.47
N ILE A 75 2.46 0.16 4.44
CA ILE A 75 3.00 0.26 5.79
C ILE A 75 1.91 0.02 6.84
N SER A 76 2.30 -0.39 8.05
CA SER A 76 1.37 -0.70 9.14
C SER A 76 2.00 -0.38 10.50
N ASP A 77 1.17 -0.16 11.51
CA ASP A 77 1.58 -0.11 12.91
C ASP A 77 1.79 -1.51 13.53
N ASP A 78 1.28 -2.55 12.86
CA ASP A 78 1.48 -3.95 13.23
C ASP A 78 1.82 -4.79 11.98
N PRO A 79 2.97 -4.52 11.34
CA PRO A 79 3.33 -5.19 10.10
C PRO A 79 3.74 -6.65 10.34
N ILE A 80 3.46 -7.53 9.37
CA ILE A 80 4.05 -8.88 9.33
C ILE A 80 5.54 -8.78 8.99
N ASN A 81 5.88 -7.95 8.00
CA ASN A 81 7.26 -7.64 7.66
C ASN A 81 7.73 -6.39 8.43
N PRO A 82 8.72 -6.50 9.34
CA PRO A 82 9.20 -5.36 10.13
C PRO A 82 9.66 -4.15 9.32
N LYS A 83 10.08 -4.36 8.06
CA LYS A 83 10.47 -3.27 7.15
C LYS A 83 9.28 -2.40 6.70
N GLN A 84 8.05 -2.83 6.96
CA GLN A 84 6.81 -2.13 6.61
C GLN A 84 6.18 -1.39 7.79
N THR A 85 6.95 -1.07 8.83
CA THR A 85 6.46 -0.25 9.95
C THR A 85 6.26 1.21 9.56
N LEU A 86 5.41 1.91 10.32
CA LEU A 86 5.20 3.36 10.17
C LEU A 86 6.48 4.11 10.53
N GLN A 87 7.02 4.89 9.60
CA GLN A 87 8.33 5.54 9.73
C GLN A 87 8.25 6.97 10.29
N THR A 88 7.21 7.72 9.92
CA THR A 88 7.10 9.15 10.20
C THR A 88 5.92 9.48 11.10
N ALA A 89 5.92 10.68 11.69
CA ALA A 89 4.77 11.19 12.42
C ALA A 89 3.52 11.27 11.53
N MET A 90 3.70 11.66 10.25
CA MET A 90 2.65 11.70 9.25
C MET A 90 2.05 10.31 8.99
N ASP A 91 2.88 9.26 8.91
CA ASP A 91 2.40 7.88 8.73
C ASP A 91 1.53 7.44 9.92
N LYS A 92 1.95 7.78 11.14
CA LYS A 92 1.20 7.46 12.37
C LYS A 92 -0.13 8.20 12.43
N GLU A 93 -0.13 9.48 12.07
CA GLU A 93 -1.33 10.32 12.01
C GLU A 93 -2.34 9.78 10.98
N ALA A 94 -1.87 9.48 9.76
CA ALA A 94 -2.66 8.90 8.68
C ALA A 94 -3.27 7.55 9.08
N ASN A 95 -2.47 6.66 9.66
CA ASN A 95 -2.94 5.35 10.12
C ASN A 95 -4.03 5.49 11.19
N LYS A 96 -3.83 6.37 12.18
CA LYS A 96 -4.84 6.66 13.23
C LYS A 96 -6.12 7.21 12.64
N PHE A 97 -6.03 8.20 11.73
CA PHE A 97 -7.17 8.82 11.07
C PHE A 97 -8.01 7.79 10.30
N LEU A 98 -7.36 6.96 9.47
CA LEU A 98 -8.03 5.96 8.65
C LEU A 98 -8.60 4.81 9.48
N LYS A 99 -7.93 4.38 10.56
CA LYS A 99 -8.49 3.40 11.51
C LYS A 99 -9.76 3.90 12.21
N GLN A 100 -9.85 5.18 12.49
CA GLN A 100 -11.04 5.80 13.05
C GLN A 100 -12.15 6.02 12.01
N ARG A 101 -11.95 5.63 10.75
CA ARG A 101 -12.87 5.79 9.62
C ARG A 101 -13.35 7.24 9.43
N LYS A 102 -12.48 8.21 9.74
CA LYS A 102 -12.78 9.65 9.59
C LYS A 102 -12.84 10.11 8.13
N GLY A 103 -12.36 9.28 7.19
CA GLY A 103 -12.40 9.55 5.77
C GLY A 103 -11.84 8.38 4.96
N LYS A 104 -11.95 8.47 3.63
CA LYS A 104 -11.37 7.49 2.68
C LYS A 104 -9.90 7.77 2.40
N PHE A 105 -9.48 9.00 2.56
CA PHE A 105 -8.13 9.49 2.29
C PHE A 105 -7.63 10.32 3.45
N PHE A 106 -6.32 10.30 3.63
CA PHE A 106 -5.61 11.27 4.44
C PHE A 106 -4.54 11.88 3.54
N THR A 107 -4.61 13.19 3.28
CA THR A 107 -3.73 13.89 2.35
C THR A 107 -2.95 14.96 3.10
N LYS A 108 -1.65 15.00 2.88
CA LYS A 108 -0.76 16.06 3.39
C LYS A 108 0.30 16.45 2.37
N THR A 109 0.70 17.71 2.43
CA THR A 109 1.87 18.23 1.72
C THR A 109 3.07 18.27 2.66
N SER A 110 4.27 18.08 2.12
CA SER A 110 5.53 18.23 2.83
C SER A 110 6.60 18.77 1.89
N GLU A 111 7.59 19.46 2.45
CA GLU A 111 8.77 19.88 1.72
C GLU A 111 9.97 19.07 2.21
N GLU A 112 10.73 18.48 1.28
CA GLU A 112 11.93 17.70 1.58
C GLU A 112 13.01 18.07 0.55
N LYS A 113 14.15 18.56 1.02
CA LYS A 113 15.29 18.93 0.17
C LYS A 113 14.92 19.90 -0.97
N GLY A 114 14.06 20.89 -0.69
CA GLY A 114 13.60 21.87 -1.66
C GLY A 114 12.58 21.37 -2.69
N LYS A 115 12.08 20.15 -2.52
CA LYS A 115 11.01 19.60 -3.35
C LYS A 115 9.72 19.52 -2.56
N LEU A 116 8.62 19.92 -3.18
CA LEU A 116 7.28 19.80 -2.61
C LEU A 116 6.68 18.43 -2.94
N TYR A 117 6.14 17.77 -1.93
CA TYR A 117 5.47 16.47 -2.06
C TYR A 117 4.01 16.57 -1.66
N ILE A 118 3.14 15.86 -2.37
CA ILE A 118 1.83 15.46 -1.87
C ILE A 118 1.89 13.99 -1.50
N THR A 119 1.43 13.68 -0.31
CA THR A 119 1.29 12.30 0.16
C THR A 119 -0.17 12.01 0.45
N VAL A 120 -0.73 11.00 -0.24
CA VAL A 120 -2.08 10.51 -0.03
C VAL A 120 -2.01 9.12 0.58
N TYR A 121 -2.74 8.91 1.66
CA TYR A 121 -2.88 7.60 2.30
C TYR A 121 -4.28 7.05 2.09
N THR A 122 -4.37 5.76 1.80
CA THR A 122 -5.63 5.00 1.73
C THR A 122 -5.58 3.80 2.66
N PRO A 123 -6.72 3.27 3.15
CA PRO A 123 -6.71 2.07 3.97
C PRO A 123 -6.31 0.85 3.13
N ASP A 124 -5.39 0.04 3.64
CA ASP A 124 -5.07 -1.27 3.08
C ASP A 124 -5.87 -2.34 3.79
N ASN A 125 -7.00 -2.72 3.20
CA ASN A 125 -7.93 -3.67 3.81
C ASN A 125 -7.68 -5.11 3.35
N ALA A 126 -8.09 -6.08 4.15
CA ALA A 126 -8.20 -7.48 3.75
C ALA A 126 -9.27 -7.62 2.65
N VAL A 127 -8.86 -7.83 1.40
CA VAL A 127 -9.76 -7.82 0.24
C VAL A 127 -10.36 -9.17 -0.11
N VAL A 128 -9.76 -10.25 0.39
CA VAL A 128 -10.24 -11.64 0.21
C VAL A 128 -10.03 -12.44 1.49
N PRO A 129 -10.77 -13.55 1.71
CA PRO A 129 -10.62 -14.37 2.91
C PRO A 129 -9.19 -14.83 3.17
N LEU A 130 -8.42 -15.09 2.11
CA LEU A 130 -7.02 -15.48 2.21
C LEU A 130 -6.16 -14.41 2.89
N CYS A 131 -6.42 -13.10 2.66
CA CYS A 131 -5.70 -12.04 3.34
C CYS A 131 -5.95 -12.09 4.85
N ALA A 132 -7.21 -12.22 5.25
CA ALA A 132 -7.60 -12.30 6.65
C ALA A 132 -7.00 -13.53 7.34
N SER A 133 -7.11 -14.72 6.72
CA SER A 133 -6.59 -15.98 7.30
C SER A 133 -5.07 -15.98 7.44
N CYS A 134 -4.32 -15.44 6.47
CA CYS A 134 -2.87 -15.31 6.58
C CYS A 134 -2.47 -14.36 7.71
N HIS A 135 -3.12 -13.20 7.81
CA HIS A 135 -2.84 -12.25 8.89
C HIS A 135 -3.19 -12.84 10.26
N GLN A 136 -4.31 -13.54 10.35
CA GLN A 136 -4.70 -14.25 11.58
C GLN A 136 -3.65 -15.30 11.99
N ALA A 137 -3.19 -16.13 11.07
CA ALA A 137 -2.19 -17.15 11.34
C ALA A 137 -0.85 -16.54 11.80
N MET A 138 -0.42 -15.45 11.20
CA MET A 138 0.86 -14.82 11.49
C MET A 138 0.84 -13.88 12.71
N LYS A 139 -0.33 -13.36 13.10
CA LYS A 139 -0.48 -12.39 14.20
C LYS A 139 -1.15 -12.97 15.44
N GLY A 140 -1.70 -14.17 15.39
CA GLY A 140 -2.38 -14.82 16.50
C GLY A 140 -3.64 -14.11 16.97
N LYS A 141 -4.24 -13.24 16.14
CA LYS A 141 -5.48 -12.51 16.44
C LYS A 141 -6.46 -12.56 15.26
N PRO A 142 -7.79 -12.50 15.53
CA PRO A 142 -8.78 -12.63 14.47
C PRO A 142 -8.75 -11.47 13.47
N PHE A 143 -8.90 -11.79 12.20
CA PHE A 143 -9.11 -10.85 11.09
C PHE A 143 -10.24 -11.34 10.20
N LYS A 144 -10.98 -10.42 9.62
CA LYS A 144 -12.03 -10.68 8.61
C LYS A 144 -11.82 -9.83 7.36
N VAL A 145 -12.50 -10.19 6.27
CA VAL A 145 -12.54 -9.37 5.07
C VAL A 145 -13.10 -7.97 5.41
N GLY A 146 -12.43 -6.95 4.92
CA GLY A 146 -12.74 -5.54 5.23
C GLY A 146 -11.92 -4.95 6.39
N ASP A 147 -11.29 -5.76 7.22
CA ASP A 147 -10.43 -5.23 8.29
C ASP A 147 -9.20 -4.54 7.71
N MET A 148 -8.86 -3.39 8.29
CA MET A 148 -7.70 -2.63 7.89
C MET A 148 -6.42 -3.29 8.41
N LEU A 149 -5.54 -3.68 7.50
CA LEU A 149 -4.27 -4.35 7.77
C LEU A 149 -3.10 -3.36 7.84
N GLY A 150 -3.29 -2.17 7.28
CA GLY A 150 -2.31 -1.11 7.20
C GLY A 150 -2.80 0.04 6.34
N VAL A 151 -1.88 0.84 5.82
CA VAL A 151 -2.15 1.93 4.89
C VAL A 151 -1.30 1.80 3.64
N ARG A 152 -1.84 2.19 2.49
CA ARG A 152 -1.07 2.46 1.27
C ARG A 152 -0.74 3.93 1.22
N LYS A 153 0.53 4.22 1.02
CA LYS A 153 1.11 5.56 0.98
C LYS A 153 1.52 5.88 -0.45
N PHE A 154 0.86 6.84 -1.06
CA PHE A 154 1.17 7.36 -2.40
C PHE A 154 1.89 8.69 -2.22
N LYS A 155 3.18 8.76 -2.56
CA LYS A 155 3.99 9.97 -2.47
C LYS A 155 4.32 10.47 -3.87
N LEU A 156 3.92 11.70 -4.17
CA LEU A 156 4.12 12.37 -5.46
C LEU A 156 4.99 13.61 -5.26
N VAL A 157 5.94 13.81 -6.17
CA VAL A 157 6.71 15.07 -6.24
C VAL A 157 5.98 16.04 -7.17
N PHE A 158 5.82 17.28 -6.73
CA PHE A 158 5.52 18.37 -7.65
C PHE A 158 6.82 18.84 -8.29
N SER A 159 6.90 18.79 -9.63
CA SER A 159 7.99 19.43 -10.34
C SER A 159 7.86 20.96 -10.22
N ASP A 160 8.99 21.67 -10.13
CA ASP A 160 9.08 23.14 -10.00
C ASP A 160 8.42 23.93 -11.15
N ASN A 161 7.90 23.24 -12.17
CA ASN A 161 7.28 23.83 -13.37
C ASN A 161 5.74 23.94 -13.30
N ILE A 162 5.11 23.57 -12.20
CA ILE A 162 3.69 23.91 -12.00
C ILE A 162 3.67 25.32 -11.39
N THR A 163 3.64 26.33 -12.26
CA THR A 163 3.35 27.70 -11.84
C THR A 163 2.00 27.71 -11.11
N TRP A 164 2.03 28.10 -9.86
CA TRP A 164 0.89 28.18 -8.93
C TRP A 164 -0.28 29.05 -9.40
N ALA A 165 -0.17 29.70 -10.58
CA ALA A 165 -1.19 30.55 -11.16
C ALA A 165 -2.54 29.84 -11.46
N ALA A 166 -2.58 28.50 -11.39
CA ALA A 166 -3.82 27.73 -11.67
C ALA A 166 -4.32 26.90 -10.49
N ALA A 167 -3.64 26.92 -9.34
CA ALA A 167 -4.02 26.13 -8.17
C ALA A 167 -4.55 27.01 -7.04
N SER A 168 -5.61 27.77 -7.31
CA SER A 168 -6.44 28.30 -6.23
C SER A 168 -7.20 27.15 -5.57
N PHE A 169 -6.49 26.34 -4.81
CA PHE A 169 -7.09 25.43 -3.85
C PHE A 169 -7.66 26.27 -2.70
N ARG A 170 -8.94 26.64 -2.79
CA ARG A 170 -9.69 26.98 -1.59
C ARG A 170 -9.96 25.68 -0.84
N LEU A 171 -9.21 25.47 0.22
CA LEU A 171 -9.62 24.54 1.27
C LEU A 171 -10.80 25.20 2.00
N PRO A 172 -11.87 24.44 2.31
CA PRO A 172 -12.91 24.90 3.20
C PRO A 172 -12.40 25.00 4.64
#